data_ba9877760de45c27a3a41ffac6426aba
#
_entry.id   ba9877760de45c27a3a41ffac6426aba
#
_cell.length_a   1.000
_cell.length_b   1.000
_cell.length_c   1.000
_cell.angle_alpha   90.00
_cell.angle_beta   90.00
_cell.angle_gamma   90.00
#
_symmetry.space_group_name_H-M   'P 1'
#
loop_
_entity.id
_entity.type
_entity.pdbx_description
1 polymer ?
#
loop_
_entity_poly.entity_id
_entity_poly.type
_entity_poly.pdbx_seq_one_letter_code
_entity_poly.pdbx_strand_id
1 'polypeptide(L)'
;MIKKIQKGKYAGQWQVRIQPIDKQTGKRISWPVQYADTKKEAISIERKMWFDFENDLQPSKLNVSFSQAFRKFVDQKKDTISPVTLRAWDGSAKSFEIFFKDMKIKDITTAVVNRYAHKYIKLHHATVSNNAVIATRLTHMRSFFESMGSAIKENPVPEHALTKFFRKSDFSVNLEQYLFTNSELNAIKDKVKQDLKNCAIYNANGKLAIWIEAETGMRPAEVQALKFSNLVKEDGFWTFRISDSWSDYTHSFNGALKSRLHGYSRVVLPISKELVAYIRKFKKEQGEYLKKHGIKNKNDLVLLNLRDYRFARTNKPLSQSGMNDMLRKICKELNIDSGEARLSLYSFRHTICTKLANKAGISYPWAAERMGHSLTTFMKVYVGVTKDVNKEMMKAWVS
;
A
#
# COMPACT_ATOMS: atom_id res chain seq x y z
N MET A 1 34.48 -0.44 37.60
CA MET A 1 35.21 -1.26 38.60
C MET A 1 35.94 -2.38 37.85
N ILE A 2 37.24 -2.38 37.96
CA ILE A 2 38.14 -3.39 37.33
C ILE A 2 38.69 -4.26 38.43
N LYS A 3 38.57 -5.58 38.35
CA LYS A 3 39.06 -6.53 39.33
C LYS A 3 39.71 -7.75 38.65
N LYS A 4 40.92 -8.16 39.12
CA LYS A 4 41.57 -9.39 38.65
C LYS A 4 40.92 -10.61 39.30
N ILE A 5 40.53 -11.58 38.48
CA ILE A 5 39.87 -12.81 38.94
C ILE A 5 40.92 -13.82 39.35
N GLN A 6 40.84 -14.30 40.60
CA GLN A 6 41.80 -15.24 41.16
C GLN A 6 41.41 -16.71 41.03
N LYS A 7 40.12 -17.01 40.92
CA LYS A 7 39.57 -18.39 40.89
C LYS A 7 38.44 -18.54 39.90
N GLY A 8 38.20 -19.73 39.37
CA GLY A 8 37.08 -20.04 38.48
C GLY A 8 37.41 -19.99 36.99
N LYS A 9 36.41 -20.08 36.14
CA LYS A 9 36.50 -20.19 34.67
C LYS A 9 37.32 -19.04 34.00
N TYR A 10 37.35 -17.86 34.62
CA TYR A 10 38.02 -16.68 34.12
C TYR A 10 39.24 -16.28 34.99
N ALA A 11 39.83 -17.24 35.72
CA ALA A 11 41.00 -17.02 36.56
C ALA A 11 42.14 -16.44 35.71
N GLY A 12 42.84 -15.40 36.23
CA GLY A 12 43.90 -14.69 35.52
C GLY A 12 43.44 -13.47 34.73
N GLN A 13 42.16 -13.43 34.30
CA GLN A 13 41.60 -12.29 33.55
C GLN A 13 41.15 -11.15 34.47
N TRP A 14 40.91 -10.01 33.84
CA TRP A 14 40.42 -8.81 34.49
C TRP A 14 38.91 -8.68 34.19
N GLN A 15 38.09 -8.69 35.24
CA GLN A 15 36.66 -8.41 35.16
C GLN A 15 36.43 -6.89 35.14
N VAL A 16 35.66 -6.43 34.15
CA VAL A 16 35.28 -5.04 34.01
C VAL A 16 33.77 -4.93 34.25
N ARG A 17 33.35 -4.14 35.23
CA ARG A 17 31.96 -3.90 35.60
C ARG A 17 31.72 -2.42 35.82
N ILE A 18 30.71 -1.85 35.18
CA ILE A 18 30.16 -0.52 35.52
C ILE A 18 28.80 -0.69 36.21
N GLN A 19 28.44 0.28 37.02
CA GLN A 19 27.12 0.33 37.69
C GLN A 19 26.53 1.74 37.52
N PRO A 20 26.09 2.06 36.31
CA PRO A 20 25.50 3.36 36.05
C PRO A 20 24.16 3.53 36.79
N ILE A 21 23.83 4.78 37.08
CA ILE A 21 22.54 5.15 37.71
C ILE A 21 21.69 5.83 36.69
N ASP A 22 20.44 5.37 36.56
CA ASP A 22 19.43 6.00 35.74
C ASP A 22 19.09 7.39 36.31
N LYS A 23 19.28 8.42 35.50
CA LYS A 23 19.07 9.83 35.92
C LYS A 23 17.59 10.16 36.18
N GLN A 24 16.65 9.40 35.60
CA GLN A 24 15.22 9.63 35.77
C GLN A 24 14.66 8.89 36.98
N THR A 25 15.10 7.65 37.20
CA THR A 25 14.56 6.79 38.27
C THR A 25 15.44 6.70 39.50
N GLY A 26 16.69 7.17 39.45
CA GLY A 26 17.68 7.06 40.51
C GLY A 26 18.15 5.62 40.80
N LYS A 27 17.69 4.64 40.02
CA LYS A 27 18.03 3.22 40.23
C LYS A 27 19.30 2.82 39.48
N ARG A 28 20.03 1.85 40.03
CA ARG A 28 21.20 1.27 39.38
C ARG A 28 20.76 0.43 38.18
N ILE A 29 21.42 0.67 37.04
CA ILE A 29 21.21 -0.10 35.81
C ILE A 29 22.19 -1.27 35.78
N SER A 30 21.70 -2.46 35.45
CA SER A 30 22.56 -3.62 35.21
C SER A 30 23.24 -3.48 33.85
N TRP A 31 24.56 -3.42 33.84
CA TRP A 31 25.39 -3.37 32.62
C TRP A 31 26.15 -4.68 32.44
N PRO A 32 26.25 -5.22 31.22
CA PRO A 32 26.95 -6.50 30.99
C PRO A 32 28.39 -6.45 31.44
N VAL A 33 28.85 -7.47 32.20
CA VAL A 33 30.22 -7.63 32.60
C VAL A 33 31.07 -8.04 31.41
N GLN A 34 32.26 -7.45 31.26
CA GLN A 34 33.25 -7.84 30.24
C GLN A 34 34.54 -8.33 30.90
N TYR A 35 35.34 -9.04 30.13
CA TYR A 35 36.59 -9.64 30.60
C TYR A 35 37.75 -9.23 29.67
N ALA A 36 38.93 -9.04 30.21
CA ALA A 36 40.13 -8.66 29.46
C ALA A 36 41.33 -9.49 29.97
N ASP A 37 42.26 -9.74 29.08
CA ASP A 37 43.49 -10.47 29.44
C ASP A 37 44.51 -9.57 30.12
N THR A 38 44.52 -8.27 29.83
CA THR A 38 45.42 -7.32 30.40
C THR A 38 44.72 -6.18 31.15
N LYS A 39 45.38 -5.60 32.15
CA LYS A 39 44.87 -4.42 32.85
C LYS A 39 44.67 -3.22 31.93
N LYS A 40 45.53 -3.05 30.93
CA LYS A 40 45.44 -1.94 29.95
C LYS A 40 44.18 -2.07 29.10
N GLU A 41 43.88 -3.28 28.65
CA GLU A 41 42.68 -3.59 27.91
C GLU A 41 41.42 -3.40 28.77
N ALA A 42 41.43 -3.85 30.03
CA ALA A 42 40.35 -3.66 30.97
C ALA A 42 40.01 -2.18 31.18
N ILE A 43 41.00 -1.30 31.26
CA ILE A 43 40.78 0.16 31.35
C ILE A 43 40.17 0.71 30.07
N SER A 44 40.60 0.24 28.91
CA SER A 44 40.01 0.63 27.61
C SER A 44 38.54 0.20 27.51
N ILE A 45 38.24 -1.03 27.94
CA ILE A 45 36.88 -1.56 28.00
C ILE A 45 36.01 -0.75 28.97
N GLU A 46 36.48 -0.41 30.16
CA GLU A 46 35.72 0.38 31.13
C GLU A 46 35.36 1.76 30.58
N ARG A 47 36.34 2.47 29.97
CA ARG A 47 36.10 3.75 29.29
C ARG A 47 35.03 3.64 28.19
N LYS A 48 35.15 2.60 27.39
CA LYS A 48 34.15 2.32 26.32
C LYS A 48 32.78 2.05 26.92
N MET A 49 32.67 1.26 27.99
CA MET A 49 31.38 0.97 28.65
C MET A 49 30.72 2.22 29.22
N TRP A 50 31.53 3.16 29.81
CA TRP A 50 31.01 4.45 30.27
C TRP A 50 30.60 5.34 29.10
N PHE A 51 31.38 5.41 28.04
CA PHE A 51 31.03 6.14 26.81
C PHE A 51 29.72 5.61 26.19
N ASP A 52 29.59 4.28 26.10
CA ASP A 52 28.39 3.64 25.58
C ASP A 52 27.16 3.97 26.45
N PHE A 53 27.32 4.02 27.77
CA PHE A 53 26.26 4.41 28.70
C PHE A 53 25.89 5.90 28.57
N GLU A 54 26.84 6.79 28.53
CA GLU A 54 26.63 8.25 28.42
C GLU A 54 25.98 8.63 27.10
N ASN A 55 26.18 7.84 26.05
CA ASN A 55 25.55 7.99 24.72
C ASN A 55 24.32 7.11 24.51
N ASP A 56 23.74 6.58 25.59
CA ASP A 56 22.53 5.73 25.55
C ASP A 56 22.67 4.45 24.70
N LEU A 57 23.90 4.05 24.39
CA LEU A 57 24.25 2.84 23.66
C LEU A 57 24.12 1.64 24.59
N GLN A 58 22.89 1.08 24.74
CA GLN A 58 22.65 -0.09 25.61
C GLN A 58 23.05 -1.40 24.92
N PRO A 59 24.19 -2.02 25.25
CA PRO A 59 24.67 -3.26 24.62
C PRO A 59 23.68 -4.42 24.75
N SER A 60 22.85 -4.41 25.81
CA SER A 60 21.80 -5.41 26.03
C SER A 60 20.73 -5.41 24.92
N LYS A 61 20.37 -4.23 24.41
CA LYS A 61 19.39 -4.10 23.31
C LYS A 61 19.91 -4.64 21.98
N LEU A 62 21.23 -4.62 21.77
CA LEU A 62 21.86 -5.06 20.52
C LEU A 62 22.16 -6.58 20.51
N ASN A 63 22.13 -7.23 21.66
CA ASN A 63 22.43 -8.67 21.79
C ASN A 63 21.18 -9.58 21.60
N VAL A 64 20.03 -9.01 21.30
CA VAL A 64 18.81 -9.77 21.00
C VAL A 64 18.72 -10.14 19.53
N SER A 65 17.97 -11.19 19.20
CA SER A 65 17.68 -11.57 17.83
C SER A 65 16.95 -10.43 17.09
N PHE A 66 17.47 -10.07 15.91
CA PHE A 66 16.84 -9.07 15.06
C PHE A 66 15.41 -9.47 14.68
N SER A 67 15.20 -10.72 14.29
CA SER A 67 13.87 -11.21 13.87
C SER A 67 12.84 -11.09 14.99
N GLN A 68 13.22 -11.47 16.23
CA GLN A 68 12.34 -11.34 17.39
C GLN A 68 12.06 -9.89 17.76
N ALA A 69 13.07 -9.02 17.72
CA ALA A 69 12.93 -7.59 17.99
C ALA A 69 12.05 -6.91 16.94
N PHE A 70 12.24 -7.25 15.66
CA PHE A 70 11.42 -6.74 14.57
C PHE A 70 9.96 -7.19 14.71
N ARG A 71 9.70 -8.45 15.11
CA ARG A 71 8.35 -8.95 15.36
C ARG A 71 7.65 -8.14 16.45
N LYS A 72 8.32 -7.90 17.57
CA LYS A 72 7.80 -7.03 18.65
C LYS A 72 7.49 -5.61 18.16
N PHE A 73 8.36 -5.05 17.32
CA PHE A 73 8.14 -3.73 16.71
C PHE A 73 6.91 -3.70 15.80
N VAL A 74 6.66 -4.77 15.03
CA VAL A 74 5.44 -4.91 14.23
C VAL A 74 4.21 -5.04 15.12
N ASP A 75 4.30 -5.79 16.20
CA ASP A 75 3.20 -5.95 17.15
C ASP A 75 2.78 -4.63 17.80
N GLN A 76 3.73 -3.74 18.11
CA GLN A 76 3.44 -2.40 18.63
C GLN A 76 2.72 -1.49 17.63
N LYS A 77 2.78 -1.80 16.31
CA LYS A 77 2.10 -1.02 15.28
C LYS A 77 0.63 -1.42 15.07
N LYS A 78 0.16 -2.51 15.65
CA LYS A 78 -1.18 -3.05 15.40
C LYS A 78 -2.30 -2.04 15.63
N ASP A 79 -2.16 -1.21 16.66
CA ASP A 79 -3.18 -0.23 17.04
C ASP A 79 -3.08 1.10 16.29
N THR A 80 -1.99 1.30 15.52
CA THR A 80 -1.71 2.59 14.87
C THR A 80 -1.80 2.56 13.34
N ILE A 81 -1.81 1.37 12.74
CA ILE A 81 -1.84 1.21 11.28
C ILE A 81 -3.02 0.33 10.85
N SER A 82 -3.46 0.53 9.59
CA SER A 82 -4.56 -0.28 9.04
C SER A 82 -4.19 -1.76 8.91
N PRO A 83 -5.18 -2.69 8.98
CA PRO A 83 -4.93 -4.13 8.80
C PRO A 83 -4.22 -4.49 7.49
N VAL A 84 -4.52 -3.75 6.41
CA VAL A 84 -3.87 -3.94 5.10
C VAL A 84 -2.39 -3.54 5.17
N THR A 85 -2.07 -2.44 5.84
CA THR A 85 -0.69 -2.00 6.07
C THR A 85 0.03 -2.99 6.98
N LEU A 86 -0.60 -3.44 8.07
CA LEU A 86 -0.04 -4.44 8.98
C LEU A 86 0.35 -5.73 8.25
N ARG A 87 -0.47 -6.20 7.30
CA ARG A 87 -0.14 -7.37 6.47
C ARG A 87 1.20 -7.22 5.75
N ALA A 88 1.53 -6.03 5.25
CA ALA A 88 2.82 -5.79 4.58
C ALA A 88 3.99 -5.87 5.58
N TRP A 89 3.81 -5.36 6.80
CA TRP A 89 4.77 -5.48 7.89
C TRP A 89 4.98 -6.94 8.33
N ASP A 90 3.89 -7.71 8.48
CA ASP A 90 3.94 -9.15 8.77
C ASP A 90 4.67 -9.93 7.69
N GLY A 91 4.43 -9.59 6.42
CA GLY A 91 5.16 -10.18 5.30
C GLY A 91 6.66 -9.91 5.35
N SER A 92 7.07 -8.71 5.81
CA SER A 92 8.48 -8.38 6.04
C SER A 92 9.05 -9.18 7.21
N ALA A 93 8.33 -9.26 8.34
CA ALA A 93 8.76 -10.02 9.51
C ALA A 93 9.00 -11.50 9.18
N LYS A 94 8.06 -12.16 8.49
CA LYS A 94 8.22 -13.55 8.03
C LYS A 94 9.46 -13.73 7.16
N SER A 95 9.73 -12.79 6.24
CA SER A 95 10.93 -12.86 5.40
C SER A 95 12.22 -12.69 6.19
N PHE A 96 12.20 -11.84 7.20
CA PHE A 96 13.36 -11.59 8.07
C PHE A 96 13.61 -12.78 8.98
N GLU A 97 12.59 -13.44 9.52
CA GLU A 97 12.70 -14.67 10.30
C GLU A 97 13.40 -15.78 9.51
N ILE A 98 13.05 -15.95 8.25
CA ILE A 98 13.64 -16.97 7.38
C ILE A 98 15.11 -16.68 7.09
N PHE A 99 15.44 -15.41 6.79
CA PHE A 99 16.80 -15.05 6.37
C PHE A 99 17.76 -14.85 7.54
N PHE A 100 17.35 -14.04 8.56
CA PHE A 100 18.24 -13.63 9.65
C PHE A 100 18.24 -14.62 10.82
N LYS A 101 17.21 -15.48 10.95
CA LYS A 101 17.09 -16.46 12.03
C LYS A 101 17.40 -15.82 13.40
N ASP A 102 18.42 -16.34 14.09
CA ASP A 102 18.85 -15.89 15.42
C ASP A 102 19.95 -14.81 15.37
N MET A 103 20.25 -14.25 14.19
CA MET A 103 21.25 -13.19 14.03
C MET A 103 20.92 -12.02 14.93
N LYS A 104 21.90 -11.55 15.68
CA LYS A 104 21.72 -10.44 16.63
C LYS A 104 21.69 -9.11 15.92
N ILE A 105 21.03 -8.13 16.51
CA ILE A 105 20.92 -6.77 15.94
C ILE A 105 22.32 -6.19 15.66
N LYS A 106 23.28 -6.37 16.57
CA LYS A 106 24.67 -5.88 16.41
C LYS A 106 25.40 -6.45 15.18
N ASP A 107 24.97 -7.61 14.71
CA ASP A 107 25.60 -8.34 13.60
C ASP A 107 24.96 -7.96 12.24
N ILE A 108 23.88 -7.16 12.26
CA ILE A 108 23.23 -6.64 11.05
C ILE A 108 24.00 -5.42 10.54
N THR A 109 24.89 -5.66 9.60
CA THR A 109 25.64 -4.61 8.91
C THR A 109 25.02 -4.30 7.54
N THR A 110 25.41 -3.19 6.91
CA THR A 110 25.01 -2.83 5.55
C THR A 110 25.33 -3.95 4.56
N ALA A 111 26.46 -4.64 4.71
CA ALA A 111 26.83 -5.79 3.87
C ALA A 111 25.87 -6.97 4.05
N VAL A 112 25.39 -7.22 5.27
CA VAL A 112 24.37 -8.27 5.57
C VAL A 112 23.03 -7.91 4.96
N VAL A 113 22.60 -6.64 5.05
CA VAL A 113 21.36 -6.15 4.42
C VAL A 113 21.43 -6.27 2.90
N ASN A 114 22.55 -5.88 2.30
CA ASN A 114 22.79 -6.03 0.86
C ASN A 114 22.66 -7.50 0.44
N ARG A 115 23.30 -8.41 1.16
CA ARG A 115 23.22 -9.86 0.91
C ARG A 115 21.77 -10.39 1.01
N TYR A 116 21.01 -9.89 1.98
CA TYR A 116 19.59 -10.19 2.09
C TYR A 116 18.83 -9.75 0.84
N ALA A 117 19.03 -8.52 0.38
CA ALA A 117 18.34 -7.98 -0.78
C ALA A 117 18.60 -8.80 -2.06
N HIS A 118 19.88 -9.10 -2.35
CA HIS A 118 20.26 -9.93 -3.49
C HIS A 118 19.72 -11.37 -3.38
N LYS A 119 19.81 -12.01 -2.21
CA LYS A 119 19.28 -13.36 -2.00
C LYS A 119 17.76 -13.40 -2.19
N TYR A 120 17.06 -12.35 -1.71
CA TYR A 120 15.61 -12.24 -1.89
C TYR A 120 15.24 -12.18 -3.37
N ILE A 121 15.87 -11.31 -4.15
CA ILE A 121 15.61 -11.17 -5.58
C ILE A 121 15.86 -12.49 -6.31
N LYS A 122 17.00 -13.14 -6.04
CA LYS A 122 17.35 -14.42 -6.67
C LYS A 122 16.36 -15.54 -6.33
N LEU A 123 16.00 -15.68 -5.04
CA LEU A 123 15.14 -16.77 -4.57
C LEU A 123 13.70 -16.66 -5.08
N HIS A 124 13.19 -15.43 -5.19
CA HIS A 124 11.81 -15.19 -5.56
C HIS A 124 11.65 -14.76 -7.03
N HIS A 125 12.73 -14.78 -7.84
CA HIS A 125 12.73 -14.23 -9.21
C HIS A 125 12.07 -12.86 -9.28
N ALA A 126 12.30 -12.04 -8.24
CA ALA A 126 11.60 -10.79 -8.06
C ALA A 126 12.27 -9.65 -8.84
N THR A 127 11.47 -8.68 -9.24
CA THR A 127 11.96 -7.48 -9.93
C THR A 127 12.57 -6.49 -8.95
N VAL A 128 13.57 -5.73 -9.41
CA VAL A 128 14.13 -4.58 -8.68
C VAL A 128 13.43 -3.33 -9.16
N SER A 129 12.61 -2.72 -8.33
CA SER A 129 11.98 -1.43 -8.62
C SER A 129 11.58 -0.73 -7.31
N ASN A 130 11.36 0.58 -7.37
CA ASN A 130 10.92 1.36 -6.19
C ASN A 130 9.56 0.92 -5.63
N ASN A 131 8.74 0.25 -6.44
CA ASN A 131 7.43 -0.27 -6.05
C ASN A 131 7.46 -1.78 -5.75
N ALA A 132 8.62 -2.42 -5.83
CA ALA A 132 8.77 -3.85 -5.58
C ALA A 132 8.67 -4.18 -4.07
N VAL A 133 8.36 -5.43 -3.79
CA VAL A 133 8.26 -5.93 -2.40
C VAL A 133 9.57 -5.75 -1.64
N ILE A 134 10.72 -5.92 -2.31
CA ILE A 134 12.03 -5.70 -1.68
C ILE A 134 12.24 -4.25 -1.22
N ALA A 135 11.77 -3.26 -1.99
CA ALA A 135 11.80 -1.85 -1.60
C ALA A 135 11.03 -1.63 -0.28
N THR A 136 9.82 -2.17 -0.22
CA THR A 136 8.99 -2.10 0.99
C THR A 136 9.68 -2.74 2.19
N ARG A 137 10.30 -3.91 2.01
CA ARG A 137 11.02 -4.62 3.09
C ARG A 137 12.22 -3.84 3.60
N LEU A 138 13.01 -3.27 2.70
CA LEU A 138 14.15 -2.41 3.08
C LEU A 138 13.66 -1.15 3.82
N THR A 139 12.56 -0.55 3.39
CA THR A 139 11.93 0.58 4.10
C THR A 139 11.46 0.19 5.50
N HIS A 140 10.81 -0.97 5.65
CA HIS A 140 10.39 -1.47 6.96
C HIS A 140 11.58 -1.76 7.88
N MET A 141 12.66 -2.37 7.35
CA MET A 141 13.89 -2.61 8.10
C MET A 141 14.54 -1.30 8.52
N ARG A 142 14.63 -0.32 7.61
CA ARG A 142 15.15 1.02 7.92
C ARG A 142 14.36 1.69 9.05
N SER A 143 13.04 1.67 8.97
CA SER A 143 12.15 2.24 10.00
C SER A 143 12.33 1.57 11.37
N PHE A 144 12.59 0.26 11.41
CA PHE A 144 12.92 -0.43 12.65
C PHE A 144 14.23 0.10 13.26
N PHE A 145 15.30 0.18 12.45
CA PHE A 145 16.58 0.70 12.94
C PHE A 145 16.50 2.19 13.31
N GLU A 146 15.73 3.00 12.60
CA GLU A 146 15.46 4.40 12.97
C GLU A 146 14.79 4.51 14.35
N SER A 147 13.89 3.58 14.67
CA SER A 147 13.23 3.56 15.98
C SER A 147 14.16 3.22 17.16
N MET A 148 15.34 2.69 16.87
CA MET A 148 16.35 2.40 17.90
C MET A 148 17.13 3.65 18.36
N GLY A 149 17.03 4.75 17.60
CA GLY A 149 17.68 6.03 17.96
C GLY A 149 19.18 5.89 18.21
N SER A 150 19.61 6.42 19.33
CA SER A 150 21.01 6.40 19.79
C SER A 150 21.54 5.02 20.16
N ALA A 151 20.69 3.99 20.27
CA ALA A 151 21.14 2.62 20.56
C ALA A 151 22.02 2.01 19.44
N ILE A 152 21.98 2.58 18.24
CA ILE A 152 22.83 2.19 17.12
C ILE A 152 23.66 3.39 16.63
N LYS A 153 24.90 3.14 16.25
CA LYS A 153 25.79 4.20 15.74
C LYS A 153 25.36 4.70 14.37
N GLU A 154 24.90 3.80 13.51
CA GLU A 154 24.46 4.08 12.14
C GLU A 154 23.39 3.08 11.72
N ASN A 155 22.42 3.54 10.93
CA ASN A 155 21.39 2.66 10.37
C ASN A 155 22.01 1.76 9.29
N PRO A 156 22.00 0.43 9.45
CA PRO A 156 22.59 -0.49 8.48
C PRO A 156 21.84 -0.51 7.14
N VAL A 157 20.64 0.07 7.05
CA VAL A 157 19.89 0.23 5.80
C VAL A 157 20.11 1.66 5.29
N PRO A 158 20.92 1.87 4.26
CA PRO A 158 21.20 3.23 3.78
C PRO A 158 19.96 3.87 3.16
N GLU A 159 19.94 5.19 3.11
CA GLU A 159 19.00 5.91 2.27
C GLU A 159 19.13 5.46 0.82
N HIS A 160 17.99 5.34 0.13
CA HIS A 160 17.97 4.84 -1.24
C HIS A 160 18.67 3.48 -1.40
N ALA A 161 18.45 2.56 -0.44
CA ALA A 161 19.13 1.27 -0.37
C ALA A 161 19.12 0.49 -1.70
N LEU A 162 18.02 0.55 -2.48
CA LEU A 162 17.96 -0.13 -3.77
C LEU A 162 19.03 0.36 -4.74
N THR A 163 19.18 1.68 -4.91
CA THR A 163 20.18 2.25 -5.84
C THR A 163 21.61 2.08 -5.36
N LYS A 164 21.81 1.82 -4.06
CA LYS A 164 23.13 1.49 -3.50
C LYS A 164 23.47 0.00 -3.60
N PHE A 165 22.45 -0.86 -3.62
CA PHE A 165 22.63 -2.31 -3.63
C PHE A 165 22.57 -2.92 -5.03
N PHE A 166 21.87 -2.28 -5.96
CA PHE A 166 21.66 -2.77 -7.31
C PHE A 166 22.15 -1.77 -8.35
N ARG A 167 22.67 -2.28 -9.48
CA ARG A 167 23.08 -1.45 -10.61
C ARG A 167 21.82 -0.91 -11.31
N LYS A 168 21.96 0.21 -11.99
CA LYS A 168 20.86 0.81 -12.76
C LYS A 168 20.28 -0.16 -13.80
N SER A 169 21.12 -1.03 -14.38
CA SER A 169 20.74 -2.09 -15.32
C SER A 169 19.88 -3.20 -14.69
N ASP A 170 19.95 -3.38 -13.38
CA ASP A 170 19.19 -4.43 -12.68
C ASP A 170 17.73 -4.00 -12.42
N PHE A 171 17.43 -2.70 -12.61
CA PHE A 171 16.10 -2.18 -12.39
C PHE A 171 15.17 -2.54 -13.54
N SER A 172 14.05 -3.16 -13.18
CA SER A 172 12.97 -3.42 -14.13
C SER A 172 12.23 -2.14 -14.44
N VAL A 173 11.86 -1.97 -15.69
CA VAL A 173 10.90 -0.95 -16.10
C VAL A 173 9.55 -1.32 -15.46
N ASN A 174 8.94 -0.38 -14.71
CA ASN A 174 7.59 -0.59 -14.23
C ASN A 174 6.66 -0.66 -15.44
N LEU A 175 5.88 -1.72 -15.55
CA LEU A 175 4.83 -1.78 -16.56
C LEU A 175 3.89 -0.60 -16.35
N GLU A 176 3.75 0.22 -17.38
CA GLU A 176 2.82 1.35 -17.35
C GLU A 176 1.39 0.85 -17.25
N GLN A 177 0.53 1.66 -16.63
CA GLN A 177 -0.89 1.36 -16.60
C GLN A 177 -1.48 1.62 -17.98
N TYR A 178 -2.24 0.67 -18.51
CA TYR A 178 -2.93 0.84 -19.78
C TYR A 178 -3.87 2.05 -19.75
N LEU A 179 -3.79 2.91 -20.75
CA LEU A 179 -4.66 4.06 -20.94
C LEU A 179 -5.59 3.80 -22.13
N PHE A 180 -6.88 3.79 -21.87
CA PHE A 180 -7.88 3.65 -22.94
C PHE A 180 -7.91 4.90 -23.85
N THR A 181 -7.95 4.69 -25.14
CA THR A 181 -8.30 5.73 -26.10
C THR A 181 -9.75 6.16 -25.93
N ASN A 182 -10.15 7.27 -26.55
CA ASN A 182 -11.56 7.72 -26.53
C ASN A 182 -12.48 6.71 -27.21
N SER A 183 -12.06 6.12 -28.32
CA SER A 183 -12.82 5.10 -29.05
C SER A 183 -13.01 3.83 -28.22
N GLU A 184 -11.97 3.32 -27.58
CA GLU A 184 -12.04 2.14 -26.71
C GLU A 184 -12.94 2.37 -25.51
N LEU A 185 -12.79 3.54 -24.83
CA LEU A 185 -13.63 3.86 -23.69
C LEU A 185 -15.13 3.94 -24.08
N ASN A 186 -15.44 4.49 -25.24
CA ASN A 186 -16.80 4.53 -25.75
C ASN A 186 -17.28 3.14 -26.15
N ALA A 187 -16.46 2.35 -26.87
CA ALA A 187 -16.78 0.97 -27.22
C ALA A 187 -17.09 0.10 -25.99
N ILE A 188 -16.30 0.24 -24.93
CA ILE A 188 -16.54 -0.45 -23.65
C ILE A 188 -17.91 -0.04 -23.06
N LYS A 189 -18.20 1.27 -23.00
CA LYS A 189 -19.48 1.76 -22.47
C LYS A 189 -20.66 1.25 -23.29
N ASP A 190 -20.58 1.31 -24.61
CA ASP A 190 -21.65 0.89 -25.51
C ASP A 190 -21.87 -0.63 -25.45
N LYS A 191 -20.80 -1.41 -25.43
CA LYS A 191 -20.85 -2.87 -25.23
C LYS A 191 -21.53 -3.22 -23.90
N VAL A 192 -21.15 -2.56 -22.83
CA VAL A 192 -21.73 -2.79 -21.50
C VAL A 192 -23.21 -2.42 -21.49
N LYS A 193 -23.60 -1.27 -22.05
CA LYS A 193 -25.00 -0.85 -22.16
C LYS A 193 -25.83 -1.88 -22.96
N GLN A 194 -25.31 -2.35 -24.08
CA GLN A 194 -25.96 -3.36 -24.90
C GLN A 194 -26.13 -4.68 -24.12
N ASP A 195 -25.06 -5.15 -23.50
CA ASP A 195 -25.07 -6.40 -22.73
C ASP A 195 -26.06 -6.35 -21.54
N LEU A 196 -26.23 -5.17 -20.94
CA LEU A 196 -27.11 -4.98 -19.78
C LEU A 196 -28.61 -4.93 -20.16
N LYS A 197 -28.96 -4.71 -21.43
CA LYS A 197 -30.40 -4.66 -21.86
C LYS A 197 -31.14 -5.95 -21.55
N ASN A 198 -30.47 -7.11 -21.79
CA ASN A 198 -31.09 -8.44 -21.67
C ASN A 198 -30.32 -9.32 -20.68
N CYS A 199 -29.61 -8.71 -19.71
CA CYS A 199 -28.77 -9.43 -18.79
C CYS A 199 -29.56 -9.87 -17.55
N ALA A 200 -29.46 -11.15 -17.19
CA ALA A 200 -29.98 -11.60 -15.92
C ALA A 200 -29.25 -10.88 -14.75
N ILE A 201 -29.99 -10.55 -13.70
CA ILE A 201 -29.51 -9.71 -12.57
C ILE A 201 -28.23 -10.25 -11.94
N TYR A 202 -28.05 -11.57 -11.85
CA TYR A 202 -26.86 -12.21 -11.28
C TYR A 202 -25.60 -12.05 -12.13
N ASN A 203 -25.75 -11.67 -13.43
CA ASN A 203 -24.63 -11.40 -14.35
C ASN A 203 -24.41 -9.89 -14.59
N ALA A 204 -25.25 -9.03 -14.04
CA ALA A 204 -25.23 -7.59 -14.32
C ALA A 204 -24.15 -6.84 -13.51
N ASN A 205 -23.83 -7.30 -12.29
CA ASN A 205 -22.96 -6.56 -11.36
C ASN A 205 -21.61 -6.18 -11.94
N GLY A 206 -20.90 -7.12 -12.58
CA GLY A 206 -19.59 -6.84 -13.15
C GLY A 206 -19.64 -5.81 -14.28
N LYS A 207 -20.69 -5.88 -15.12
CA LYS A 207 -20.90 -4.93 -16.22
C LYS A 207 -21.25 -3.54 -15.69
N LEU A 208 -22.12 -3.47 -14.68
CA LEU A 208 -22.47 -2.21 -14.03
C LEU A 208 -21.24 -1.56 -13.36
N ALA A 209 -20.39 -2.36 -12.71
CA ALA A 209 -19.12 -1.87 -12.15
C ALA A 209 -18.24 -1.23 -13.23
N ILE A 210 -18.09 -1.89 -14.39
CA ILE A 210 -17.31 -1.36 -15.51
C ILE A 210 -17.90 -0.04 -16.03
N TRP A 211 -19.22 0.06 -16.13
CA TRP A 211 -19.86 1.30 -16.57
C TRP A 211 -19.63 2.45 -15.59
N ILE A 212 -19.79 2.19 -14.29
CA ILE A 212 -19.49 3.19 -13.23
C ILE A 212 -18.03 3.64 -13.31
N GLU A 213 -17.08 2.69 -13.40
CA GLU A 213 -15.65 2.99 -13.51
C GLU A 213 -15.34 3.81 -14.77
N ALA A 214 -15.94 3.48 -15.92
CA ALA A 214 -15.73 4.16 -17.20
C ALA A 214 -16.27 5.60 -17.21
N GLU A 215 -17.24 5.95 -16.37
CA GLU A 215 -17.74 7.32 -16.25
C GLU A 215 -17.06 8.11 -15.12
N THR A 216 -16.67 7.46 -14.04
CA THR A 216 -16.23 8.16 -12.82
C THR A 216 -14.73 8.08 -12.53
N GLY A 217 -14.05 7.03 -12.99
CA GLY A 217 -12.66 6.75 -12.61
C GLY A 217 -12.44 6.63 -11.11
N MET A 218 -13.45 6.21 -10.34
CA MET A 218 -13.34 5.95 -8.91
C MET A 218 -12.27 4.90 -8.64
N ARG A 219 -11.78 4.82 -7.39
CA ARG A 219 -10.94 3.68 -7.03
C ARG A 219 -11.80 2.41 -6.94
N PRO A 220 -11.33 1.24 -7.38
CA PRO A 220 -12.10 -0.01 -7.33
C PRO A 220 -12.70 -0.32 -5.95
N ALA A 221 -11.96 -0.03 -4.88
CA ALA A 221 -12.45 -0.21 -3.51
C ALA A 221 -13.58 0.77 -3.13
N GLU A 222 -13.62 1.96 -3.73
CA GLU A 222 -14.71 2.94 -3.56
C GLU A 222 -15.96 2.49 -4.33
N VAL A 223 -15.77 1.92 -5.54
CA VAL A 223 -16.88 1.34 -6.34
C VAL A 223 -17.49 0.13 -5.64
N GLN A 224 -16.68 -0.73 -5.01
CA GLN A 224 -17.16 -1.84 -4.20
C GLN A 224 -18.03 -1.36 -3.02
N ALA A 225 -17.62 -0.29 -2.36
CA ALA A 225 -18.34 0.27 -1.20
C ALA A 225 -19.56 1.11 -1.57
N LEU A 226 -19.84 1.30 -2.88
CA LEU A 226 -20.88 2.20 -3.36
C LEU A 226 -22.28 1.74 -2.92
N LYS A 227 -23.04 2.67 -2.33
CA LYS A 227 -24.41 2.48 -1.87
C LYS A 227 -25.38 3.17 -2.81
N PHE A 228 -26.61 2.68 -2.91
CA PHE A 228 -27.66 3.37 -3.68
C PHE A 228 -27.95 4.77 -3.13
N SER A 229 -27.83 4.95 -1.81
CA SER A 229 -27.95 6.25 -1.14
C SER A 229 -26.82 7.24 -1.46
N ASN A 230 -25.71 6.78 -2.04
CA ASN A 230 -24.65 7.68 -2.49
C ASN A 230 -24.99 8.45 -3.78
N LEU A 231 -26.03 8.01 -4.53
CA LEU A 231 -26.49 8.70 -5.74
C LEU A 231 -27.19 10.00 -5.36
N VAL A 232 -26.60 11.13 -5.70
CA VAL A 232 -27.07 12.47 -5.35
C VAL A 232 -27.13 13.38 -6.59
N LYS A 233 -27.87 14.48 -6.48
CA LYS A 233 -27.84 15.55 -7.46
C LYS A 233 -27.16 16.76 -6.81
N GLU A 234 -26.10 17.29 -7.44
CA GLU A 234 -25.33 18.41 -6.95
C GLU A 234 -25.09 19.38 -8.11
N ASP A 235 -25.36 20.66 -7.90
CA ASP A 235 -25.25 21.72 -8.92
C ASP A 235 -25.96 21.37 -10.24
N GLY A 236 -27.10 20.68 -10.16
CA GLY A 236 -27.88 20.26 -11.34
C GLY A 236 -27.42 18.92 -11.97
N PHE A 237 -26.30 18.36 -11.57
CA PHE A 237 -25.72 17.14 -12.13
C PHE A 237 -25.89 15.93 -11.21
N TRP A 238 -26.15 14.76 -11.80
CA TRP A 238 -26.13 13.50 -11.07
C TRP A 238 -24.70 13.05 -10.86
N THR A 239 -24.42 12.58 -9.66
CA THR A 239 -23.08 12.15 -9.23
C THR A 239 -23.19 11.19 -8.04
N PHE A 240 -22.06 10.72 -7.52
CA PHE A 240 -22.01 10.00 -6.26
C PHE A 240 -21.28 10.82 -5.20
N ARG A 241 -21.84 10.88 -4.00
CA ARG A 241 -21.14 11.36 -2.79
C ARG A 241 -20.64 10.15 -2.01
N ILE A 242 -19.35 9.98 -1.94
CA ILE A 242 -18.70 8.82 -1.33
C ILE A 242 -17.91 9.20 -0.08
N SER A 243 -17.89 8.31 0.91
CA SER A 243 -17.18 8.51 2.18
C SER A 243 -16.42 7.29 2.65
N ASP A 244 -16.54 6.15 1.94
CA ASP A 244 -15.96 4.88 2.38
C ASP A 244 -15.37 4.09 1.23
N SER A 245 -14.64 3.04 1.58
CA SER A 245 -14.06 2.07 0.66
C SER A 245 -14.13 0.66 1.26
N TRP A 246 -14.13 -0.36 0.41
CA TRP A 246 -14.19 -1.76 0.81
C TRP A 246 -12.80 -2.40 0.81
N SER A 247 -12.54 -3.29 1.74
CA SER A 247 -11.34 -4.12 1.79
C SER A 247 -11.67 -5.58 1.50
N ASP A 248 -11.21 -6.10 0.37
CA ASP A 248 -11.32 -7.54 0.05
C ASP A 248 -10.47 -8.39 1.01
N TYR A 249 -9.51 -7.80 1.71
CA TYR A 249 -8.68 -8.51 2.67
C TYR A 249 -9.40 -8.74 4.01
N THR A 250 -10.00 -7.69 4.56
CA THR A 250 -10.75 -7.80 5.84
C THR A 250 -12.22 -8.15 5.64
N HIS A 251 -12.71 -8.15 4.40
CA HIS A 251 -14.11 -8.31 4.03
C HIS A 251 -15.04 -7.33 4.77
N SER A 252 -14.59 -6.08 4.90
CA SER A 252 -15.30 -5.02 5.62
C SER A 252 -15.10 -3.65 4.97
N PHE A 253 -15.94 -2.71 5.34
CA PHE A 253 -15.71 -1.30 5.07
C PHE A 253 -14.48 -0.81 5.84
N ASN A 254 -13.72 0.08 5.22
CA ASN A 254 -12.55 0.70 5.86
C ASN A 254 -12.91 1.86 6.81
N GLY A 255 -14.17 2.34 6.77
CA GLY A 255 -14.64 3.48 7.55
C GLY A 255 -14.16 4.84 7.05
N ALA A 256 -13.37 4.87 5.98
CA ALA A 256 -12.85 6.09 5.40
C ALA A 256 -12.39 5.90 3.94
N LEU A 257 -12.20 6.99 3.24
CA LEU A 257 -11.50 7.02 1.96
C LEU A 257 -9.97 6.98 2.17
N LYS A 258 -9.24 6.42 1.21
CA LYS A 258 -7.78 6.30 1.29
C LYS A 258 -7.13 7.67 1.57
N SER A 259 -6.28 7.73 2.59
CA SER A 259 -5.55 8.94 3.02
C SER A 259 -6.45 10.11 3.44
N ARG A 260 -7.66 9.84 3.94
CA ARG A 260 -8.59 10.83 4.46
C ARG A 260 -9.01 10.50 5.88
N LEU A 261 -9.41 11.52 6.63
CA LEU A 261 -9.95 11.36 7.98
C LEU A 261 -11.31 10.67 7.93
N HIS A 262 -11.67 10.01 9.03
CA HIS A 262 -13.01 9.47 9.22
C HIS A 262 -14.06 10.58 9.11
N GLY A 263 -15.18 10.30 8.44
CA GLY A 263 -16.24 11.29 8.20
C GLY A 263 -16.03 12.19 6.98
N TYR A 264 -14.85 12.19 6.36
CA TYR A 264 -14.65 12.92 5.10
C TYR A 264 -15.44 12.29 3.96
N SER A 265 -16.14 13.12 3.20
CA SER A 265 -16.81 12.71 1.95
C SER A 265 -16.35 13.57 0.78
N ARG A 266 -16.42 13.03 -0.41
CA ARG A 266 -16.21 13.78 -1.65
C ARG A 266 -17.27 13.42 -2.69
N VAL A 267 -17.50 14.35 -3.59
CA VAL A 267 -18.33 14.14 -4.78
C VAL A 267 -17.40 13.70 -5.92
N VAL A 268 -17.80 12.69 -6.67
CA VAL A 268 -17.06 12.23 -7.84
C VAL A 268 -17.44 13.02 -9.10
N LEU A 269 -16.96 12.61 -10.26
CA LEU A 269 -17.35 13.22 -11.54
C LEU A 269 -18.85 13.04 -11.81
N PRO A 270 -19.49 13.97 -12.55
CA PRO A 270 -20.86 13.79 -13.01
C PRO A 270 -21.03 12.51 -13.84
N ILE A 271 -22.19 11.88 -13.71
CA ILE A 271 -22.55 10.67 -14.44
C ILE A 271 -23.73 10.90 -15.40
N SER A 272 -23.83 10.07 -16.42
CA SER A 272 -24.87 10.18 -17.43
C SER A 272 -26.27 9.89 -16.88
N LYS A 273 -27.28 10.53 -17.46
CA LYS A 273 -28.69 10.24 -17.14
C LYS A 273 -29.05 8.78 -17.40
N GLU A 274 -28.43 8.16 -18.39
CA GLU A 274 -28.58 6.75 -18.73
C GLU A 274 -28.12 5.83 -17.61
N LEU A 275 -26.92 6.10 -17.05
CA LEU A 275 -26.39 5.33 -15.92
C LEU A 275 -27.30 5.48 -14.69
N VAL A 276 -27.78 6.69 -14.42
CA VAL A 276 -28.74 6.94 -13.32
C VAL A 276 -30.03 6.14 -13.50
N ALA A 277 -30.59 6.16 -14.69
CA ALA A 277 -31.82 5.40 -15.00
C ALA A 277 -31.57 3.90 -14.81
N TYR A 278 -30.42 3.39 -15.27
CA TYR A 278 -30.08 1.98 -15.11
C TYR A 278 -29.87 1.62 -13.62
N ILE A 279 -29.18 2.41 -12.83
CA ILE A 279 -28.98 2.17 -11.40
C ILE A 279 -30.32 2.10 -10.66
N ARG A 280 -31.26 2.97 -10.98
CA ARG A 280 -32.63 2.94 -10.39
C ARG A 280 -33.42 1.69 -10.77
N LYS A 281 -33.34 1.29 -12.04
CA LYS A 281 -33.92 0.02 -12.51
C LYS A 281 -33.27 -1.16 -11.78
N PHE A 282 -31.96 -1.20 -11.76
CA PHE A 282 -31.17 -2.25 -11.11
C PHE A 282 -31.47 -2.38 -9.61
N LYS A 283 -31.71 -1.26 -8.90
CA LYS A 283 -32.15 -1.29 -7.49
C LYS A 283 -33.44 -2.07 -7.29
N LYS A 284 -34.42 -1.89 -8.18
CA LYS A 284 -35.72 -2.62 -8.14
C LYS A 284 -35.47 -4.10 -8.40
N GLU A 285 -34.79 -4.43 -9.48
CA GLU A 285 -34.50 -5.82 -9.87
C GLU A 285 -33.69 -6.56 -8.80
N GLN A 286 -32.72 -5.89 -8.19
CA GLN A 286 -31.95 -6.42 -7.05
C GLN A 286 -32.90 -6.69 -5.86
N GLY A 287 -33.79 -5.76 -5.54
CA GLY A 287 -34.76 -5.92 -4.46
C GLY A 287 -35.67 -7.11 -4.68
N GLU A 288 -36.21 -7.31 -5.91
CA GLU A 288 -37.05 -8.44 -6.29
C GLU A 288 -36.29 -9.77 -6.17
N TYR A 289 -35.06 -9.82 -6.70
CA TYR A 289 -34.20 -11.00 -6.59
C TYR A 289 -33.91 -11.36 -5.12
N LEU A 290 -33.57 -10.39 -4.30
CA LEU A 290 -33.26 -10.62 -2.88
C LEU A 290 -34.52 -11.06 -2.11
N LYS A 291 -35.69 -10.45 -2.37
CA LYS A 291 -37.00 -10.83 -1.77
C LYS A 291 -37.32 -12.28 -2.07
N LYS A 292 -37.15 -12.74 -3.34
CA LYS A 292 -37.39 -14.13 -3.75
C LYS A 292 -36.53 -15.13 -2.94
N HIS A 293 -35.34 -14.73 -2.48
CA HIS A 293 -34.44 -15.59 -1.72
C HIS A 293 -34.42 -15.30 -0.19
N GLY A 294 -35.33 -14.44 0.30
CA GLY A 294 -35.39 -14.08 1.73
C GLY A 294 -34.15 -13.36 2.23
N ILE A 295 -33.51 -12.57 1.36
CA ILE A 295 -32.23 -11.85 1.68
C ILE A 295 -32.49 -10.35 1.76
N LYS A 296 -31.77 -9.66 2.66
CA LYS A 296 -31.76 -8.20 2.78
C LYS A 296 -30.39 -7.65 2.40
N ASN A 297 -30.34 -6.61 1.57
CA ASN A 297 -29.12 -5.81 1.35
C ASN A 297 -28.92 -4.86 2.55
N LYS A 298 -28.23 -5.34 3.61
CA LYS A 298 -28.08 -4.62 4.87
C LYS A 298 -27.26 -3.34 4.74
N ASN A 299 -26.37 -3.29 3.75
CA ASN A 299 -25.43 -2.20 3.53
C ASN A 299 -25.82 -1.28 2.38
N ASP A 300 -27.02 -1.43 1.81
CA ASP A 300 -27.52 -0.66 0.66
C ASP A 300 -26.57 -0.69 -0.56
N LEU A 301 -25.79 -1.78 -0.72
CA LEU A 301 -24.75 -1.89 -1.74
C LEU A 301 -25.34 -1.92 -3.17
N VAL A 302 -24.80 -1.09 -4.05
CA VAL A 302 -25.08 -1.15 -5.48
C VAL A 302 -24.56 -2.47 -6.06
N LEU A 303 -23.33 -2.83 -5.76
CA LEU A 303 -22.66 -4.01 -6.29
C LEU A 303 -22.66 -5.19 -5.31
N LEU A 304 -23.78 -5.42 -4.58
CA LEU A 304 -23.93 -6.62 -3.79
C LEU A 304 -23.69 -7.86 -4.67
N ASN A 305 -22.83 -8.80 -4.23
CA ASN A 305 -22.51 -9.97 -5.04
C ASN A 305 -23.75 -10.87 -5.26
N LEU A 306 -24.36 -10.74 -6.43
CA LEU A 306 -25.59 -11.46 -6.82
C LEU A 306 -25.32 -12.72 -7.66
N ARG A 307 -24.04 -13.10 -7.88
CA ARG A 307 -23.69 -14.26 -8.70
C ARG A 307 -24.44 -15.53 -8.31
N ASP A 308 -24.67 -15.68 -7.01
CA ASP A 308 -25.46 -16.74 -6.41
C ASP A 308 -26.11 -16.18 -5.13
N TYR A 309 -27.32 -16.67 -4.77
CA TYR A 309 -28.02 -16.23 -3.56
C TYR A 309 -27.21 -16.49 -2.26
N ARG A 310 -26.35 -17.52 -2.27
CA ARG A 310 -25.45 -17.81 -1.14
C ARG A 310 -24.41 -16.71 -0.95
N PHE A 311 -23.86 -16.15 -2.03
CA PHE A 311 -22.97 -14.99 -1.95
C PHE A 311 -23.74 -13.73 -1.52
N ALA A 312 -24.95 -13.51 -2.03
CA ALA A 312 -25.77 -12.38 -1.63
C ALA A 312 -26.07 -12.37 -0.11
N ARG A 313 -26.30 -13.53 0.50
CA ARG A 313 -26.47 -13.69 1.96
C ARG A 313 -25.29 -13.20 2.79
N THR A 314 -24.09 -13.22 2.25
CA THR A 314 -22.89 -12.70 2.95
C THR A 314 -22.87 -11.18 3.07
N ASN A 315 -23.76 -10.48 2.36
CA ASN A 315 -23.78 -9.02 2.28
C ASN A 315 -22.44 -8.36 1.88
N LYS A 316 -21.64 -9.07 1.08
CA LYS A 316 -20.36 -8.57 0.53
C LYS A 316 -20.55 -8.08 -0.89
N PRO A 317 -19.80 -7.06 -1.32
CA PRO A 317 -19.82 -6.63 -2.72
C PRO A 317 -19.10 -7.64 -3.63
N LEU A 318 -19.27 -7.46 -4.94
CA LEU A 318 -18.44 -8.11 -5.94
C LEU A 318 -16.96 -7.79 -5.70
N SER A 319 -16.09 -8.79 -5.75
CA SER A 319 -14.65 -8.59 -5.50
C SER A 319 -13.96 -7.82 -6.64
N GLN A 320 -12.83 -7.16 -6.33
CA GLN A 320 -12.02 -6.50 -7.36
C GLN A 320 -11.52 -7.50 -8.42
N SER A 321 -11.19 -8.72 -8.02
CA SER A 321 -10.82 -9.78 -8.97
C SER A 321 -11.95 -10.04 -9.95
N GLY A 322 -13.18 -10.23 -9.47
CA GLY A 322 -14.35 -10.46 -10.33
C GLY A 322 -14.65 -9.29 -11.29
N MET A 323 -14.47 -8.06 -10.84
CA MET A 323 -14.58 -6.88 -11.70
C MET A 323 -13.45 -6.82 -12.75
N ASN A 324 -12.21 -7.14 -12.37
CA ASN A 324 -11.09 -7.22 -13.32
C ASN A 324 -11.27 -8.34 -14.36
N ASP A 325 -11.83 -9.49 -13.96
CA ASP A 325 -12.13 -10.60 -14.87
C ASP A 325 -13.19 -10.17 -15.91
N MET A 326 -14.21 -9.43 -15.47
CA MET A 326 -15.20 -8.85 -16.37
C MET A 326 -14.58 -7.84 -17.34
N LEU A 327 -13.72 -6.95 -16.86
CA LEU A 327 -13.01 -6.00 -17.73
C LEU A 327 -12.20 -6.74 -18.81
N ARG A 328 -11.38 -7.73 -18.42
CA ARG A 328 -10.59 -8.53 -19.36
C ARG A 328 -11.47 -9.22 -20.41
N LYS A 329 -12.61 -9.77 -19.99
CA LYS A 329 -13.58 -10.38 -20.91
C LYS A 329 -14.10 -9.37 -21.93
N ILE A 330 -14.53 -8.18 -21.49
CA ILE A 330 -15.04 -7.13 -22.37
C ILE A 330 -13.96 -6.65 -23.34
N CYS A 331 -12.74 -6.40 -22.85
CA CYS A 331 -11.61 -5.98 -23.68
C CYS A 331 -11.28 -7.05 -24.76
N LYS A 332 -11.31 -8.33 -24.39
CA LYS A 332 -11.10 -9.43 -25.35
C LYS A 332 -12.19 -9.47 -26.41
N GLU A 333 -13.46 -9.29 -26.04
CA GLU A 333 -14.60 -9.26 -26.98
C GLU A 333 -14.54 -8.06 -27.95
N LEU A 334 -13.92 -6.97 -27.52
CA LEU A 334 -13.71 -5.74 -28.30
C LEU A 334 -12.36 -5.70 -29.04
N ASN A 335 -11.55 -6.77 -28.97
CA ASN A 335 -10.20 -6.83 -29.51
C ASN A 335 -9.30 -5.68 -29.02
N ILE A 336 -9.47 -5.24 -27.76
CA ILE A 336 -8.60 -4.26 -27.13
C ILE A 336 -7.40 -5.00 -26.56
N ASP A 337 -6.23 -4.76 -27.16
CA ASP A 337 -4.94 -5.33 -26.73
C ASP A 337 -4.16 -4.30 -25.93
N SER A 338 -3.81 -4.65 -24.70
CA SER A 338 -2.98 -3.81 -23.84
C SER A 338 -1.48 -3.97 -24.07
N GLY A 339 -1.06 -4.90 -24.93
CA GLY A 339 0.35 -5.24 -25.09
C GLY A 339 0.99 -5.61 -23.75
N GLU A 340 2.16 -5.01 -23.49
CA GLU A 340 2.86 -5.17 -22.21
C GLU A 340 2.30 -4.30 -21.07
N ALA A 341 1.40 -3.36 -21.37
CA ALA A 341 0.84 -2.48 -20.34
C ALA A 341 -0.13 -3.23 -19.39
N ARG A 342 -0.17 -2.79 -18.14
CA ARG A 342 -1.03 -3.40 -17.12
C ARG A 342 -2.49 -2.99 -17.32
N LEU A 343 -3.33 -3.91 -17.80
CA LEU A 343 -4.77 -3.71 -17.88
C LEU A 343 -5.46 -4.11 -16.56
N SER A 344 -6.15 -3.17 -15.95
CA SER A 344 -6.93 -3.36 -14.72
C SER A 344 -7.99 -2.26 -14.58
N LEU A 345 -8.87 -2.35 -13.56
CA LEU A 345 -9.83 -1.30 -13.24
C LEU A 345 -9.17 0.07 -13.04
N TYR A 346 -7.94 0.09 -12.56
CA TYR A 346 -7.16 1.33 -12.47
C TYR A 346 -6.88 1.99 -13.83
N SER A 347 -7.00 1.25 -14.95
CA SER A 347 -6.88 1.80 -16.30
C SER A 347 -7.94 2.88 -16.57
N PHE A 348 -9.19 2.69 -16.10
CA PHE A 348 -10.21 3.73 -16.20
C PHE A 348 -9.81 4.99 -15.44
N ARG A 349 -9.35 4.81 -14.20
CA ARG A 349 -8.94 5.93 -13.38
C ARG A 349 -7.76 6.69 -13.99
N HIS A 350 -6.73 5.99 -14.43
CA HIS A 350 -5.57 6.60 -15.09
C HIS A 350 -5.97 7.32 -16.37
N THR A 351 -6.82 6.71 -17.19
CA THR A 351 -7.36 7.34 -18.41
C THR A 351 -8.13 8.62 -18.10
N ILE A 352 -9.05 8.59 -17.13
CA ILE A 352 -9.88 9.75 -16.80
C ILE A 352 -9.02 10.84 -16.16
N CYS A 353 -8.12 10.52 -15.23
CA CYS A 353 -7.20 11.51 -14.65
C CYS A 353 -6.32 12.17 -15.71
N THR A 354 -5.76 11.40 -16.64
CA THR A 354 -4.95 11.92 -17.75
C THR A 354 -5.79 12.82 -18.66
N LYS A 355 -7.04 12.46 -18.96
CA LYS A 355 -7.96 13.32 -19.74
C LYS A 355 -8.27 14.62 -19.01
N LEU A 356 -8.56 14.58 -17.71
CA LEU A 356 -8.81 15.78 -16.90
C LEU A 356 -7.59 16.70 -16.84
N ALA A 357 -6.40 16.10 -16.70
CA ALA A 357 -5.15 16.85 -16.61
C ALA A 357 -4.77 17.57 -17.92
N ASN A 358 -5.25 17.06 -19.06
CA ASN A 358 -4.90 17.57 -20.39
C ASN A 358 -6.08 18.24 -21.11
N LYS A 359 -7.24 18.39 -20.45
CA LYS A 359 -8.40 19.07 -21.03
C LYS A 359 -8.36 20.57 -20.70
N ALA A 360 -8.32 21.40 -21.73
CA ALA A 360 -8.35 22.86 -21.58
C ALA A 360 -9.55 23.32 -20.76
N GLY A 361 -9.36 24.30 -19.89
CA GLY A 361 -10.39 24.88 -19.02
C GLY A 361 -10.73 24.05 -17.76
N ILE A 362 -10.13 22.90 -17.55
CA ILE A 362 -10.29 22.14 -16.31
C ILE A 362 -9.30 22.62 -15.24
N SER A 363 -9.82 23.02 -14.09
CA SER A 363 -9.01 23.35 -12.91
C SER A 363 -8.38 22.10 -12.31
N TYR A 364 -7.05 22.08 -12.15
CA TYR A 364 -6.34 20.95 -11.53
C TYR A 364 -6.75 20.72 -10.06
N PRO A 365 -6.94 21.73 -9.20
CA PRO A 365 -7.48 21.55 -7.86
C PRO A 365 -8.83 20.84 -7.87
N TRP A 366 -9.77 21.28 -8.75
CA TRP A 366 -11.07 20.65 -8.90
C TRP A 366 -10.95 19.19 -9.36
N ALA A 367 -10.14 18.91 -10.38
CA ALA A 367 -9.92 17.56 -10.89
C ALA A 367 -9.29 16.65 -9.81
N ALA A 368 -8.29 17.14 -9.09
CA ALA A 368 -7.64 16.41 -8.00
C ALA A 368 -8.63 16.06 -6.89
N GLU A 369 -9.50 17.01 -6.48
CA GLU A 369 -10.54 16.79 -5.48
C GLU A 369 -11.54 15.72 -5.93
N ARG A 370 -12.11 15.87 -7.14
CA ARG A 370 -13.08 14.91 -7.72
C ARG A 370 -12.48 13.50 -7.81
N MET A 371 -11.21 13.39 -8.13
CA MET A 371 -10.50 12.10 -8.18
C MET A 371 -9.95 11.64 -6.80
N GLY A 372 -10.01 12.48 -5.76
CA GLY A 372 -9.51 12.16 -4.41
C GLY A 372 -7.99 12.00 -4.37
N HIS A 373 -7.27 12.86 -5.08
CA HIS A 373 -5.81 13.04 -5.00
C HIS A 373 -5.46 14.32 -4.22
N SER A 374 -4.23 14.42 -3.71
CA SER A 374 -3.65 15.72 -3.45
C SER A 374 -3.29 16.40 -4.78
N LEU A 375 -3.32 17.72 -4.81
CA LEU A 375 -2.93 18.49 -6.01
C LEU A 375 -1.52 18.07 -6.49
N THR A 376 -0.57 17.96 -5.57
CA THR A 376 0.80 17.53 -5.86
C THR A 376 0.84 16.14 -6.53
N THR A 377 0.07 15.17 -6.01
CA THR A 377 0.00 13.83 -6.61
C THR A 377 -0.64 13.88 -7.99
N PHE A 378 -1.73 14.65 -8.16
CA PHE A 378 -2.41 14.77 -9.44
C PHE A 378 -1.48 15.35 -10.51
N MET A 379 -0.82 16.46 -10.19
CA MET A 379 0.13 17.11 -11.10
C MET A 379 1.32 16.20 -11.45
N LYS A 380 1.95 15.60 -10.45
CA LYS A 380 3.12 14.73 -10.65
C LYS A 380 2.83 13.51 -11.52
N VAL A 381 1.62 12.94 -11.41
CA VAL A 381 1.30 11.64 -12.04
C VAL A 381 0.61 11.82 -13.40
N TYR A 382 -0.22 12.85 -13.57
CA TYR A 382 -1.12 12.94 -14.73
C TYR A 382 -0.90 14.16 -15.61
N VAL A 383 -0.31 15.24 -15.08
CA VAL A 383 0.03 16.42 -15.89
C VAL A 383 1.34 16.16 -16.59
N GLY A 384 1.28 15.94 -17.87
CA GLY A 384 2.44 15.66 -18.69
C GLY A 384 2.12 15.77 -20.18
N VAL A 385 3.16 15.77 -20.99
CA VAL A 385 3.01 15.85 -22.46
C VAL A 385 2.65 14.47 -23.00
N THR A 386 1.37 14.22 -23.22
CA THR A 386 0.92 13.06 -24.00
C THR A 386 1.16 13.31 -25.50
N LYS A 387 1.18 12.24 -26.31
CA LYS A 387 1.33 12.39 -27.79
C LYS A 387 0.27 13.31 -28.39
N ASP A 388 -0.98 13.21 -27.92
CA ASP A 388 -2.09 14.03 -28.40
C ASP A 388 -1.91 15.50 -27.99
N VAL A 389 -1.57 15.75 -26.71
CA VAL A 389 -1.28 17.11 -26.22
C VAL A 389 -0.09 17.72 -26.94
N ASN A 390 0.98 16.96 -27.15
CA ASN A 390 2.14 17.44 -27.91
C ASN A 390 1.73 17.89 -29.32
N LYS A 391 0.91 17.08 -30.02
CA LYS A 391 0.42 17.40 -31.36
C LYS A 391 -0.44 18.68 -31.36
N GLU A 392 -1.32 18.87 -30.36
CA GLU A 392 -2.14 20.08 -30.21
C GLU A 392 -1.27 21.30 -29.90
N MET A 393 -0.31 21.17 -28.98
CA MET A 393 0.61 22.26 -28.64
C MET A 393 1.51 22.65 -29.81
N MET A 394 2.00 21.68 -30.57
CA MET A 394 2.78 21.97 -31.79
C MET A 394 1.95 22.72 -32.84
N LYS A 395 0.67 22.36 -33.00
CA LYS A 395 -0.24 23.13 -33.89
C LYS A 395 -0.48 24.54 -33.39
N ALA A 396 -0.78 24.71 -32.08
CA ALA A 396 -1.01 26.00 -31.47
C ALA A 396 0.24 26.90 -31.49
N TRP A 397 1.44 26.32 -31.47
CA TRP A 397 2.70 27.07 -31.57
C TRP A 397 2.97 27.64 -32.96
N VAL A 398 2.54 26.96 -34.03
CA VAL A 398 2.76 27.39 -35.42
C VAL A 398 1.57 28.18 -36.02
N SER A 399 0.46 28.33 -35.27
CA SER A 399 -0.69 29.19 -35.62
C SER A 399 -0.49 30.60 -35.12
#